data_b1d61f122d3b5aba61d52230a15663f1
#
_entry.id   b1d61f122d3b5aba61d52230a15663f1
#
_cell.length_a   1.000
_cell.length_b   1.000
_cell.length_c   1.000
_cell.angle_alpha   90.00
_cell.angle_beta   90.00
_cell.angle_gamma   90.00
#
_symmetry.space_group_name_H-M   'P 1'
#
loop_
_entity.id
_entity.type
_entity.pdbx_description
1 polymer ?
#
loop_
_entity_poly.entity_id
_entity_poly.type
_entity_poly.pdbx_seq_one_letter_code
_entity_poly.pdbx_strand_id
1 'polypeptide(L)'
;MKGQKRRYNKAVLLTVEAVLICIIVIGYFVFINNRNDTKNNTDNNVKTGQNSSGNEKPSATKDPSPTAEPVKTEEEKQEEQAKQVLAQADLYAMQYDYDKAIKLIQDFENYSQVKILTDAIAGYENTKSTLKPLGAYDSADQISHIFVHILVADTSKAFDGDYKQKGYNYYMTTIAEFNEMLQQLYDQGYVLVKIHDVASKVKKDDGTETFEVGDIMLPPDKKPIVISQDDVNYYEYMTGDGFARRIVLDKDNNPTTEMVMEDGSVRVGDYDMVPLIEKFVKEHPDFSYRGAKGIVALTGYEGALGYRTNDASSPTYEADKETVKKIVKVMKDKGWEFASHSYGHRDMGKATYKFTVKDTDRWEKEVGSLIGPTDIYIFPYGIDIETTMGHYSSDKFEYLKKSGFDYFCGVFKAPWIQVQKDYVRMTRRPVDGQAMLEFPERLKDLFDLSTIIDAARPEWEK
;
A
#
# COMPACT_ATOMS: atom_id res chain seq x y z
N MET A 1 43.85 7.97 18.20
CA MET A 1 43.12 6.71 18.41
C MET A 1 42.31 6.44 17.14
N LYS A 2 42.63 5.35 16.45
CA LYS A 2 42.09 5.03 15.11
C LYS A 2 40.73 4.35 15.26
N GLY A 3 39.68 4.93 14.66
CA GLY A 3 38.34 4.33 14.60
C GLY A 3 38.28 3.15 13.60
N GLN A 4 37.92 1.98 14.08
CA GLN A 4 37.66 0.80 13.27
C GLN A 4 36.30 0.97 12.56
N LYS A 5 36.32 1.09 11.23
CA LYS A 5 35.11 0.92 10.38
C LYS A 5 34.76 -0.58 10.35
N ARG A 6 33.62 -0.96 10.93
CA ARG A 6 33.04 -2.29 10.76
C ARG A 6 32.58 -2.44 9.31
N ARG A 7 33.25 -3.31 8.54
CA ARG A 7 32.75 -3.80 7.24
C ARG A 7 31.69 -4.84 7.54
N TYR A 8 30.41 -4.50 7.27
CA TYR A 8 29.36 -5.51 7.19
C TYR A 8 29.54 -6.34 5.91
N ASN A 9 29.51 -7.64 6.06
CA ASN A 9 29.74 -8.60 4.99
C ASN A 9 28.53 -8.57 4.02
N LYS A 10 28.74 -8.21 2.77
CA LYS A 10 27.73 -8.25 1.70
C LYS A 10 27.04 -9.63 1.55
N ALA A 11 27.74 -10.71 1.92
CA ALA A 11 27.19 -12.07 1.89
C ALA A 11 26.02 -12.30 2.86
N VAL A 12 25.98 -11.60 4.01
CA VAL A 12 24.89 -11.74 4.99
C VAL A 12 23.63 -10.99 4.53
N LEU A 13 23.77 -9.88 3.81
CA LEU A 13 22.64 -9.15 3.25
C LEU A 13 21.95 -9.94 2.12
N LEU A 14 22.74 -10.58 1.25
CA LEU A 14 22.23 -11.41 0.15
C LEU A 14 21.47 -12.67 0.65
N THR A 15 21.86 -13.23 1.79
CA THR A 15 21.18 -14.41 2.36
C THR A 15 19.83 -14.08 2.99
N VAL A 16 19.65 -12.88 3.54
CA VAL A 16 18.37 -12.45 4.13
C VAL A 16 17.36 -12.11 3.03
N GLU A 17 17.79 -11.45 1.96
CA GLU A 17 16.94 -11.20 0.78
C GLU A 17 16.53 -12.50 0.07
N ALA A 18 17.43 -13.46 -0.09
CA ALA A 18 17.13 -14.75 -0.69
C ALA A 18 16.10 -15.57 0.12
N VAL A 19 16.15 -15.52 1.45
CA VAL A 19 15.20 -16.22 2.32
C VAL A 19 13.80 -15.58 2.24
N LEU A 20 13.71 -14.25 2.14
CA LEU A 20 12.43 -13.55 1.96
C LEU A 20 11.80 -13.88 0.60
N ILE A 21 12.58 -13.95 -0.47
CA ILE A 21 12.14 -14.33 -1.81
C ILE A 21 11.61 -15.78 -1.83
N CYS A 22 12.28 -16.72 -1.15
CA CYS A 22 11.82 -18.10 -1.06
C CYS A 22 10.45 -18.24 -0.38
N ILE A 23 10.16 -17.44 0.64
CA ILE A 23 8.87 -17.50 1.37
C ILE A 23 7.71 -17.01 0.48
N ILE A 24 7.92 -15.98 -0.32
CA ILE A 24 6.90 -15.42 -1.23
C ILE A 24 6.58 -16.39 -2.37
N VAL A 25 7.60 -17.02 -2.95
CA VAL A 25 7.44 -17.98 -4.07
C VAL A 25 6.79 -19.28 -3.59
N ILE A 26 7.11 -19.78 -2.41
CA ILE A 26 6.45 -20.97 -1.83
C ILE A 26 4.96 -20.71 -1.58
N GLY A 27 4.60 -19.50 -1.10
CA GLY A 27 3.19 -19.12 -0.92
C GLY A 27 2.39 -19.12 -2.22
N TYR A 28 2.99 -18.66 -3.31
CA TYR A 28 2.38 -18.62 -4.64
C TYR A 28 2.18 -20.04 -5.23
N PHE A 29 3.16 -20.94 -5.07
CA PHE A 29 3.05 -22.33 -5.55
C PHE A 29 2.01 -23.16 -4.77
N VAL A 30 1.89 -22.94 -3.46
CA VAL A 30 0.86 -23.59 -2.64
C VAL A 30 -0.53 -23.12 -3.07
N PHE A 31 -0.68 -21.87 -3.48
CA PHE A 31 -1.94 -21.31 -3.96
C PHE A 31 -2.36 -21.87 -5.34
N ILE A 32 -1.41 -22.04 -6.27
CA ILE A 32 -1.69 -22.64 -7.59
C ILE A 32 -2.04 -24.13 -7.46
N ASN A 33 -1.33 -24.90 -6.63
CA ASN A 33 -1.63 -26.31 -6.42
C ASN A 33 -2.99 -26.52 -5.73
N ASN A 34 -3.38 -25.69 -4.77
CA ASN A 34 -4.70 -25.75 -4.14
C ASN A 34 -5.86 -25.42 -5.11
N ARG A 35 -5.63 -24.62 -6.16
CA ARG A 35 -6.66 -24.40 -7.20
C ARG A 35 -6.87 -25.57 -8.13
N ASN A 36 -5.87 -26.42 -8.33
CA ASN A 36 -5.98 -27.60 -9.17
C ASN A 36 -6.67 -28.79 -8.45
N ASP A 37 -6.55 -28.88 -7.13
CA ASP A 37 -7.18 -29.93 -6.34
C ASP A 37 -8.69 -29.73 -6.10
N THR A 38 -9.20 -28.51 -6.22
CA THR A 38 -10.63 -28.19 -6.04
C THR A 38 -11.51 -28.50 -7.26
N LYS A 39 -10.93 -28.87 -8.40
CA LYS A 39 -11.71 -29.22 -9.63
C LYS A 39 -12.02 -30.71 -9.83
N ASN A 40 -11.53 -31.59 -8.97
CA ASN A 40 -11.67 -33.05 -9.18
C ASN A 40 -12.44 -33.83 -8.10
N ASN A 41 -13.28 -33.19 -7.30
CA ASN A 41 -14.11 -33.98 -6.35
C ASN A 41 -15.56 -33.48 -6.31
N THR A 42 -16.31 -33.88 -7.34
CA THR A 42 -17.76 -34.04 -7.24
C THR A 42 -18.14 -35.34 -7.99
N ASP A 43 -18.70 -36.20 -7.21
CA ASP A 43 -19.57 -37.38 -7.47
C ASP A 43 -19.02 -38.70 -6.92
N ASN A 44 -19.65 -39.18 -5.86
CA ASN A 44 -20.45 -40.38 -5.79
C ASN A 44 -20.70 -40.91 -4.37
N ASN A 45 -21.91 -40.64 -3.91
CA ASN A 45 -22.96 -41.55 -3.41
C ASN A 45 -22.65 -42.75 -2.47
N VAL A 46 -23.16 -42.57 -1.24
CA VAL A 46 -23.96 -43.47 -0.38
C VAL A 46 -24.02 -44.98 -0.71
N LYS A 47 -23.68 -45.83 0.28
CA LYS A 47 -24.56 -46.85 0.85
C LYS A 47 -23.99 -47.51 2.12
N THR A 48 -24.89 -47.66 3.07
CA THR A 48 -24.92 -48.40 4.34
C THR A 48 -24.59 -49.91 4.24
N GLY A 49 -24.05 -50.46 5.37
CA GLY A 49 -24.10 -51.90 5.64
C GLY A 49 -23.27 -52.34 6.86
N GLN A 50 -23.97 -52.89 7.82
CA GLN A 50 -23.57 -53.33 9.15
C GLN A 50 -22.75 -54.63 9.23
N ASN A 51 -21.97 -54.75 10.32
CA ASN A 51 -21.65 -55.89 11.20
C ASN A 51 -20.82 -57.07 10.66
N SER A 52 -19.72 -57.44 11.26
CA SER A 52 -19.64 -58.31 12.45
C SER A 52 -18.20 -58.74 12.77
N SER A 53 -18.01 -59.03 14.02
CA SER A 53 -16.83 -59.44 14.77
C SER A 53 -16.02 -60.62 14.22
N GLY A 54 -14.70 -60.60 14.45
CA GLY A 54 -13.80 -61.71 14.37
C GLY A 54 -12.40 -61.36 14.88
N ASN A 55 -12.07 -61.86 16.06
CA ASN A 55 -10.76 -61.80 16.71
C ASN A 55 -9.75 -62.68 15.99
N GLU A 56 -8.61 -62.10 15.59
CA GLU A 56 -7.33 -62.85 15.54
C GLU A 56 -6.15 -61.90 15.67
N LYS A 57 -5.16 -62.29 16.48
CA LYS A 57 -4.03 -61.52 16.96
C LYS A 57 -2.88 -61.58 15.95
N PRO A 58 -2.08 -60.49 15.79
CA PRO A 58 -1.24 -60.25 14.64
C PRO A 58 0.17 -60.80 14.77
N SER A 59 0.66 -61.25 13.63
CA SER A 59 2.10 -61.40 13.35
C SER A 59 2.71 -60.03 13.05
N ALA A 60 3.88 -59.75 13.65
CA ALA A 60 4.61 -58.53 13.48
C ALA A 60 5.09 -58.35 12.02
N THR A 61 4.49 -57.45 11.30
CA THR A 61 5.01 -56.97 10.03
C THR A 61 5.91 -55.76 10.30
N LYS A 62 7.14 -55.83 9.80
CA LYS A 62 8.11 -54.72 9.85
C LYS A 62 7.51 -53.50 9.16
N ASP A 63 7.52 -52.34 9.86
CA ASP A 63 7.26 -51.04 9.26
C ASP A 63 8.18 -50.83 8.04
N PRO A 64 7.64 -50.35 6.92
CA PRO A 64 8.49 -49.89 5.82
C PRO A 64 9.22 -48.63 6.30
N SER A 65 10.53 -48.68 6.25
CA SER A 65 11.42 -47.51 6.42
C SER A 65 10.92 -46.37 5.54
N PRO A 66 10.91 -45.10 6.02
CA PRO A 66 10.53 -43.98 5.18
C PRO A 66 11.43 -43.97 3.94
N THR A 67 10.83 -44.10 2.77
CA THR A 67 11.53 -43.94 1.49
C THR A 67 12.13 -42.53 1.48
N ALA A 68 13.44 -42.45 1.48
CA ALA A 68 14.12 -41.16 1.35
C ALA A 68 13.69 -40.52 0.02
N GLU A 69 13.25 -39.27 0.06
CA GLU A 69 12.99 -38.49 -1.15
C GLU A 69 14.24 -38.51 -2.05
N PRO A 70 14.06 -38.67 -3.38
CA PRO A 70 15.20 -38.67 -4.29
C PRO A 70 15.98 -37.34 -4.18
N VAL A 71 17.27 -37.41 -3.92
CA VAL A 71 18.15 -36.25 -3.89
C VAL A 71 18.23 -35.69 -5.29
N LYS A 72 17.73 -34.46 -5.48
CA LYS A 72 17.78 -33.72 -6.76
C LYS A 72 19.23 -33.56 -7.21
N THR A 73 19.45 -33.71 -8.52
CA THR A 73 20.74 -33.42 -9.15
C THR A 73 21.06 -31.92 -9.10
N GLU A 74 22.32 -31.54 -9.27
CA GLU A 74 22.70 -30.10 -9.32
C GLU A 74 22.03 -29.38 -10.51
N GLU A 75 21.84 -30.06 -11.65
CA GLU A 75 21.11 -29.54 -12.82
C GLU A 75 19.63 -29.28 -12.48
N GLU A 76 18.96 -30.19 -11.82
CA GLU A 76 17.56 -30.01 -11.38
C GLU A 76 17.41 -28.88 -10.38
N LYS A 77 18.36 -28.69 -9.47
CA LYS A 77 18.37 -27.57 -8.53
C LYS A 77 18.57 -26.23 -9.24
N GLN A 78 19.50 -26.18 -10.20
CA GLN A 78 19.76 -24.97 -10.98
C GLN A 78 18.54 -24.59 -11.85
N GLU A 79 17.87 -25.58 -12.45
CA GLU A 79 16.63 -25.34 -13.22
C GLU A 79 15.51 -24.79 -12.33
N GLU A 80 15.35 -25.37 -11.13
CA GLU A 80 14.34 -24.89 -10.16
C GLU A 80 14.65 -23.45 -9.69
N GLN A 81 15.90 -23.14 -9.38
CA GLN A 81 16.33 -21.78 -9.05
C GLN A 81 16.10 -20.78 -10.21
N ALA A 82 16.40 -21.18 -11.45
CA ALA A 82 16.15 -20.36 -12.60
C ALA A 82 14.64 -20.05 -12.79
N LYS A 83 13.76 -21.04 -12.56
CA LYS A 83 12.30 -20.84 -12.58
C LYS A 83 11.84 -19.88 -11.48
N GLN A 84 12.43 -19.95 -10.28
CA GLN A 84 12.12 -19.01 -9.19
C GLN A 84 12.56 -17.58 -9.53
N VAL A 85 13.76 -17.41 -10.06
CA VAL A 85 14.27 -16.11 -10.52
C VAL A 85 13.36 -15.56 -11.61
N LEU A 86 12.97 -16.39 -12.59
CA LEU A 86 12.06 -15.97 -13.66
C LEU A 86 10.71 -15.51 -13.11
N ALA A 87 10.10 -16.28 -12.21
CA ALA A 87 8.80 -15.91 -11.62
C ALA A 87 8.87 -14.55 -10.87
N GLN A 88 9.98 -14.26 -10.19
CA GLN A 88 10.17 -12.98 -9.52
C GLN A 88 10.45 -11.85 -10.54
N ALA A 89 11.19 -12.13 -11.61
CA ALA A 89 11.42 -11.17 -12.70
C ALA A 89 10.11 -10.85 -13.44
N ASP A 90 9.27 -11.85 -13.71
CA ASP A 90 7.94 -11.68 -14.29
C ASP A 90 7.07 -10.75 -13.45
N LEU A 91 7.12 -10.87 -12.12
CA LEU A 91 6.39 -9.97 -11.22
C LEU A 91 6.85 -8.51 -11.38
N TYR A 92 8.18 -8.26 -11.44
CA TYR A 92 8.68 -6.92 -11.71
C TYR A 92 8.29 -6.41 -13.09
N ALA A 93 8.34 -7.27 -14.13
CA ALA A 93 7.92 -6.91 -15.46
C ALA A 93 6.42 -6.59 -15.54
N MET A 94 5.56 -7.35 -14.87
CA MET A 94 4.12 -7.03 -14.74
C MET A 94 3.89 -5.67 -14.07
N GLN A 95 4.77 -5.25 -13.17
CA GLN A 95 4.76 -3.94 -12.52
C GLN A 95 5.53 -2.87 -13.31
N TYR A 96 5.83 -3.11 -14.58
CA TYR A 96 6.55 -2.19 -15.50
C TYR A 96 8.00 -1.89 -15.10
N ASP A 97 8.57 -2.63 -14.14
CA ASP A 97 9.97 -2.48 -13.70
C ASP A 97 10.89 -3.44 -14.46
N TYR A 98 10.91 -3.27 -15.79
CA TYR A 98 11.68 -4.13 -16.69
C TYR A 98 13.18 -4.10 -16.40
N ASP A 99 13.72 -2.96 -15.97
CA ASP A 99 15.14 -2.84 -15.64
C ASP A 99 15.49 -3.72 -14.44
N LYS A 100 14.62 -3.73 -13.43
CA LYS A 100 14.81 -4.58 -12.25
C LYS A 100 14.62 -6.06 -12.59
N ALA A 101 13.64 -6.38 -13.47
CA ALA A 101 13.40 -7.74 -13.94
C ALA A 101 14.63 -8.29 -14.69
N ILE A 102 15.15 -7.53 -15.65
CA ILE A 102 16.34 -7.89 -16.44
C ILE A 102 17.56 -8.02 -15.52
N LYS A 103 17.77 -7.04 -14.64
CA LYS A 103 18.89 -7.08 -13.70
C LYS A 103 18.84 -8.30 -12.78
N LEU A 104 17.68 -8.67 -12.25
CA LEU A 104 17.52 -9.85 -11.41
C LEU A 104 17.95 -11.13 -12.14
N ILE A 105 17.57 -11.27 -13.40
CA ILE A 105 17.98 -12.40 -14.23
C ILE A 105 19.49 -12.37 -14.48
N GLN A 106 20.05 -11.20 -14.83
CA GLN A 106 21.48 -11.04 -15.10
C GLN A 106 22.37 -11.30 -13.88
N ASP A 107 21.83 -11.10 -12.67
CA ASP A 107 22.53 -11.41 -11.41
C ASP A 107 22.52 -12.92 -11.07
N PHE A 108 21.74 -13.75 -11.82
CA PHE A 108 21.75 -15.21 -11.69
C PHE A 108 22.96 -15.82 -12.38
N GLU A 109 23.69 -16.70 -11.67
CA GLU A 109 24.91 -17.30 -12.18
C GLU A 109 24.66 -18.11 -13.44
N ASN A 110 25.47 -17.87 -14.49
CA ASN A 110 25.36 -18.53 -15.80
C ASN A 110 24.00 -18.33 -16.51
N TYR A 111 23.27 -17.27 -16.23
CA TYR A 111 21.95 -16.99 -16.83
C TYR A 111 21.97 -17.08 -18.38
N SER A 112 23.08 -16.67 -19.01
CA SER A 112 23.24 -16.68 -20.47
C SER A 112 23.21 -18.07 -21.09
N GLN A 113 23.37 -19.12 -20.30
CA GLN A 113 23.27 -20.52 -20.74
C GLN A 113 21.88 -21.09 -20.46
N VAL A 114 21.02 -20.38 -19.75
CA VAL A 114 19.66 -20.82 -19.38
C VAL A 114 18.64 -20.17 -20.32
N LYS A 115 18.16 -20.96 -21.29
CA LYS A 115 17.31 -20.46 -22.39
C LYS A 115 16.07 -19.69 -21.91
N ILE A 116 15.36 -20.17 -20.86
CA ILE A 116 14.15 -19.50 -20.35
C ILE A 116 14.46 -18.08 -19.82
N LEU A 117 15.64 -17.86 -19.28
CA LEU A 117 16.08 -16.57 -18.74
C LEU A 117 16.47 -15.59 -19.85
N THR A 118 17.20 -16.08 -20.88
CA THR A 118 17.59 -15.26 -22.03
C THR A 118 16.39 -14.88 -22.89
N ASP A 119 15.44 -15.79 -23.08
CA ASP A 119 14.19 -15.52 -23.80
C ASP A 119 13.33 -14.48 -23.04
N ALA A 120 13.28 -14.54 -21.71
CA ALA A 120 12.58 -13.58 -20.89
C ALA A 120 13.19 -12.18 -21.01
N ILE A 121 14.53 -12.04 -20.91
CA ILE A 121 15.20 -10.75 -21.11
C ILE A 121 14.83 -10.15 -22.46
N ALA A 122 14.90 -10.91 -23.55
CA ALA A 122 14.56 -10.43 -24.88
C ALA A 122 13.08 -9.97 -24.97
N GLY A 123 12.17 -10.70 -24.30
CA GLY A 123 10.76 -10.33 -24.19
C GLY A 123 10.56 -9.02 -23.41
N TYR A 124 11.26 -8.85 -22.29
CA TYR A 124 11.18 -7.64 -21.47
C TYR A 124 11.73 -6.42 -22.20
N GLU A 125 12.89 -6.54 -22.88
CA GLU A 125 13.47 -5.46 -23.67
C GLU A 125 12.53 -5.02 -24.80
N ASN A 126 11.92 -5.99 -25.50
CA ASN A 126 10.94 -5.71 -26.54
C ASN A 126 9.73 -4.96 -25.98
N THR A 127 9.13 -5.44 -24.87
CA THR A 127 7.96 -4.78 -24.26
C THR A 127 8.34 -3.40 -23.72
N LYS A 128 9.48 -3.27 -23.02
CA LYS A 128 9.99 -1.98 -22.53
C LYS A 128 10.10 -0.95 -23.65
N SER A 129 10.51 -1.35 -24.85
CA SER A 129 10.65 -0.46 -26.01
C SER A 129 9.33 0.13 -26.52
N THR A 130 8.19 -0.46 -26.14
CA THR A 130 6.85 0.02 -26.51
C THR A 130 6.26 1.03 -25.53
N LEU A 131 6.84 1.16 -24.34
CA LEU A 131 6.36 2.07 -23.30
C LEU A 131 6.50 3.52 -23.75
N LYS A 132 5.62 4.36 -23.25
CA LYS A 132 5.63 5.81 -23.48
C LYS A 132 5.76 6.56 -22.17
N PRO A 133 6.52 7.66 -22.14
CA PRO A 133 6.52 8.54 -20.99
C PRO A 133 5.14 9.19 -20.87
N LEU A 134 4.50 9.01 -19.71
CA LEU A 134 3.26 9.67 -19.38
C LEU A 134 3.56 10.76 -18.37
N GLY A 135 3.05 11.90 -18.59
CA GLY A 135 3.14 12.98 -17.64
C GLY A 135 4.22 13.98 -17.90
N ALA A 136 5.08 13.77 -18.91
CA ALA A 136 6.14 14.67 -19.11
C ALA A 136 5.66 16.11 -19.32
N TYR A 137 4.46 16.35 -19.77
CA TYR A 137 4.13 17.66 -20.02
C TYR A 137 2.75 18.00 -20.32
N ASP A 138 1.99 17.12 -20.94
CA ASP A 138 0.61 17.40 -21.30
C ASP A 138 -0.38 16.82 -20.28
N SER A 139 0.11 16.02 -19.34
CA SER A 139 -0.75 15.18 -18.52
C SER A 139 -0.42 15.15 -17.02
N ALA A 140 0.66 15.79 -16.56
CA ALA A 140 0.93 15.86 -15.11
C ALA A 140 -0.24 16.53 -14.35
N ASP A 141 -0.83 17.57 -14.91
CA ASP A 141 -2.03 18.21 -14.36
C ASP A 141 -3.28 17.34 -14.44
N GLN A 142 -3.23 16.24 -15.18
CA GLN A 142 -4.33 15.28 -15.33
C GLN A 142 -4.15 14.04 -14.45
N ILE A 143 -2.99 13.87 -13.82
CA ILE A 143 -2.78 12.78 -12.89
C ILE A 143 -3.60 13.06 -11.62
N SER A 144 -4.62 12.25 -11.42
CA SER A 144 -5.46 12.37 -10.23
C SER A 144 -4.74 11.85 -9.00
N HIS A 145 -4.87 12.58 -7.91
CA HIS A 145 -4.59 12.10 -6.57
C HIS A 145 -5.94 12.03 -5.84
N ILE A 146 -6.44 10.84 -5.61
CA ILE A 146 -7.68 10.62 -4.86
C ILE A 146 -7.36 10.24 -3.42
N PHE A 147 -8.31 10.50 -2.52
CA PHE A 147 -8.14 10.08 -1.13
C PHE A 147 -9.44 9.64 -0.48
N VAL A 148 -9.29 8.76 0.49
CA VAL A 148 -10.34 8.27 1.39
C VAL A 148 -9.91 8.48 2.84
N HIS A 149 -10.84 8.37 3.77
CA HIS A 149 -10.57 8.18 5.20
C HIS A 149 -10.63 6.70 5.56
N ILE A 150 -10.61 6.36 6.87
CA ILE A 150 -10.79 4.99 7.33
C ILE A 150 -12.12 4.44 6.79
N LEU A 151 -12.10 3.23 6.23
CA LEU A 151 -13.26 2.67 5.54
C LEU A 151 -14.29 2.10 6.53
N VAL A 152 -15.57 2.26 6.18
CA VAL A 152 -16.66 1.57 6.86
C VAL A 152 -16.64 0.09 6.49
N ALA A 153 -16.29 -0.76 7.44
CA ALA A 153 -16.23 -2.22 7.26
C ALA A 153 -17.55 -2.91 7.61
N ASP A 154 -18.31 -2.35 8.57
CA ASP A 154 -19.64 -2.83 8.94
C ASP A 154 -20.64 -1.66 8.92
N THR A 155 -21.40 -1.57 7.83
CA THR A 155 -22.40 -0.52 7.61
C THR A 155 -23.54 -0.56 8.64
N SER A 156 -23.85 -1.74 9.20
CA SER A 156 -24.91 -1.87 10.21
C SER A 156 -24.55 -1.21 11.54
N LYS A 157 -23.26 -0.99 11.79
CA LYS A 157 -22.75 -0.29 12.99
C LYS A 157 -22.47 1.19 12.72
N ALA A 158 -21.91 1.49 11.56
CA ALA A 158 -21.59 2.88 11.20
C ALA A 158 -22.84 3.70 10.85
N PHE A 159 -23.90 3.03 10.37
CA PHE A 159 -25.16 3.65 9.93
C PHE A 159 -26.35 3.19 10.77
N ASP A 160 -26.18 3.16 12.09
CA ASP A 160 -27.17 2.65 13.05
C ASP A 160 -28.17 3.71 13.54
N GLY A 161 -28.07 4.95 13.06
CA GLY A 161 -28.96 6.06 13.41
C GLY A 161 -28.47 6.91 14.58
N ASP A 162 -27.26 6.65 15.13
CA ASP A 162 -26.69 7.47 16.18
C ASP A 162 -26.20 8.83 15.66
N TYR A 163 -25.74 9.71 16.56
CA TYR A 163 -25.28 11.06 16.22
C TYR A 163 -24.03 11.10 15.32
N LYS A 164 -23.26 10.02 15.25
CA LYS A 164 -22.05 9.91 14.43
C LYS A 164 -22.35 9.53 12.99
N GLN A 165 -23.47 8.83 12.76
CA GLN A 165 -23.89 8.36 11.44
C GLN A 165 -23.77 9.44 10.35
N LYS A 166 -24.22 10.66 10.65
CA LYS A 166 -24.15 11.76 9.68
C LYS A 166 -22.73 12.05 9.27
N GLY A 167 -21.78 12.11 10.21
CA GLY A 167 -20.35 12.30 9.91
C GLY A 167 -19.77 11.14 9.10
N TYR A 168 -20.09 9.92 9.47
CA TYR A 168 -19.64 8.73 8.74
C TYR A 168 -20.21 8.69 7.31
N ASN A 169 -21.51 9.01 7.15
CA ASN A 169 -22.13 9.09 5.82
C ASN A 169 -21.55 10.20 4.94
N TYR A 170 -21.02 11.29 5.55
CA TYR A 170 -20.42 12.40 4.81
C TYR A 170 -18.99 12.09 4.39
N TYR A 171 -18.13 11.61 5.31
CA TYR A 171 -16.69 11.63 5.13
C TYR A 171 -16.06 10.26 4.91
N MET A 172 -16.83 9.16 5.09
CA MET A 172 -16.29 7.83 4.97
C MET A 172 -16.80 7.14 3.69
N THR A 173 -15.98 6.22 3.18
CA THR A 173 -16.29 5.31 2.07
C THR A 173 -16.50 3.93 2.65
N THR A 174 -17.46 3.15 2.14
CA THR A 174 -17.60 1.76 2.57
C THR A 174 -16.59 0.84 1.87
N ILE A 175 -16.30 -0.31 2.45
CA ILE A 175 -15.44 -1.32 1.81
C ILE A 175 -16.03 -1.79 0.48
N ALA A 176 -17.36 -1.90 0.39
CA ALA A 176 -18.03 -2.28 -0.85
C ALA A 176 -17.78 -1.26 -1.96
N GLU A 177 -17.94 0.03 -1.64
CA GLU A 177 -17.65 1.12 -2.56
C GLU A 177 -16.19 1.16 -2.98
N PHE A 178 -15.27 1.02 -2.01
CA PHE A 178 -13.84 1.06 -2.29
C PHE A 178 -13.38 -0.09 -3.19
N ASN A 179 -13.91 -1.30 -2.99
CA ASN A 179 -13.60 -2.44 -3.86
C ASN A 179 -14.10 -2.22 -5.30
N GLU A 180 -15.33 -1.68 -5.46
CA GLU A 180 -15.85 -1.35 -6.78
C GLU A 180 -15.05 -0.22 -7.44
N MET A 181 -14.61 0.79 -6.68
CA MET A 181 -13.72 1.83 -7.17
C MET A 181 -12.39 1.28 -7.67
N LEU A 182 -11.75 0.37 -6.93
CA LEU A 182 -10.51 -0.28 -7.38
C LEU A 182 -10.72 -1.05 -8.69
N GLN A 183 -11.84 -1.78 -8.79
CA GLN A 183 -12.17 -2.52 -10.00
C GLN A 183 -12.39 -1.58 -11.20
N GLN A 184 -13.16 -0.50 -11.04
CA GLN A 184 -13.39 0.45 -12.11
C GLN A 184 -12.12 1.19 -12.54
N LEU A 185 -11.25 1.55 -11.60
CA LEU A 185 -9.94 2.14 -11.93
C LEU A 185 -9.11 1.16 -12.76
N TYR A 186 -9.05 -0.10 -12.36
CA TYR A 186 -8.32 -1.13 -13.08
C TYR A 186 -8.87 -1.36 -14.51
N ASP A 187 -10.19 -1.50 -14.64
CA ASP A 187 -10.87 -1.73 -15.92
C ASP A 187 -10.70 -0.56 -16.89
N GLN A 188 -10.56 0.67 -16.36
CA GLN A 188 -10.28 1.87 -17.14
C GLN A 188 -8.78 2.07 -17.45
N GLY A 189 -7.92 1.13 -17.02
CA GLY A 189 -6.48 1.16 -17.28
C GLY A 189 -5.69 2.07 -16.35
N TYR A 190 -6.23 2.47 -15.20
CA TYR A 190 -5.44 3.18 -14.20
C TYR A 190 -4.40 2.27 -13.56
N VAL A 191 -3.27 2.87 -13.16
CA VAL A 191 -2.12 2.23 -12.52
C VAL A 191 -1.68 3.09 -11.34
N LEU A 192 -1.57 2.47 -10.17
CA LEU A 192 -1.06 3.15 -8.98
C LEU A 192 0.40 3.57 -9.18
N VAL A 193 0.69 4.83 -8.92
CA VAL A 193 2.05 5.40 -8.93
C VAL A 193 2.34 6.09 -7.60
N LYS A 194 3.61 6.22 -7.24
CA LYS A 194 4.01 7.04 -6.11
C LYS A 194 3.93 8.52 -6.48
N ILE A 195 3.72 9.38 -5.49
CA ILE A 195 3.81 10.83 -5.73
C ILE A 195 5.20 11.23 -6.22
N HIS A 196 6.23 10.49 -5.81
CA HIS A 196 7.62 10.66 -6.24
C HIS A 196 7.86 10.25 -7.71
N ASP A 197 6.99 9.40 -8.28
CA ASP A 197 7.03 9.09 -9.71
C ASP A 197 6.43 10.23 -10.55
N VAL A 198 5.47 10.99 -9.99
CA VAL A 198 4.83 12.13 -10.67
C VAL A 198 5.79 13.30 -10.81
N ALA A 199 6.55 13.58 -9.78
CA ALA A 199 7.63 14.58 -9.81
C ALA A 199 8.71 14.17 -8.82
N SER A 200 9.96 14.35 -9.17
CA SER A 200 11.08 13.96 -8.31
C SER A 200 12.25 14.96 -8.38
N LYS A 201 13.08 14.94 -7.35
CA LYS A 201 14.27 15.78 -7.27
C LYS A 201 15.38 15.22 -8.16
N VAL A 202 15.83 16.00 -9.11
CA VAL A 202 16.88 15.66 -10.07
C VAL A 202 18.12 16.47 -9.79
N LYS A 203 19.27 15.81 -9.72
CA LYS A 203 20.57 16.46 -9.59
C LYS A 203 21.10 16.86 -10.97
N LYS A 204 21.38 18.14 -11.17
CA LYS A 204 21.95 18.67 -12.41
C LYS A 204 23.47 18.51 -12.47
N ASP A 205 24.04 18.67 -13.64
CA ASP A 205 25.49 18.58 -13.87
C ASP A 205 26.31 19.59 -13.08
N ASP A 206 25.72 20.74 -12.77
CA ASP A 206 26.34 21.78 -11.92
C ASP A 206 26.26 21.48 -10.42
N GLY A 207 25.67 20.31 -10.06
CA GLY A 207 25.49 19.86 -8.68
C GLY A 207 24.26 20.44 -7.99
N THR A 208 23.49 21.30 -8.62
CA THR A 208 22.21 21.80 -8.07
C THR A 208 21.13 20.72 -8.15
N GLU A 209 20.17 20.75 -7.21
CA GLU A 209 19.01 19.88 -7.23
C GLU A 209 17.76 20.70 -7.57
N THR A 210 16.88 20.14 -8.38
CA THR A 210 15.59 20.74 -8.73
C THR A 210 14.55 19.67 -8.92
N PHE A 211 13.28 19.97 -8.61
CA PHE A 211 12.20 19.09 -8.97
C PHE A 211 11.89 19.17 -10.47
N GLU A 212 11.64 18.03 -11.05
CA GLU A 212 11.16 17.87 -12.42
C GLU A 212 9.99 16.89 -12.44
N VAL A 213 9.11 17.05 -13.41
CA VAL A 213 8.05 16.07 -13.69
C VAL A 213 8.69 14.75 -14.07
N GLY A 214 8.21 13.66 -13.50
CA GLY A 214 8.74 12.34 -13.70
C GLY A 214 8.32 11.72 -15.04
N ASP A 215 9.16 10.82 -15.55
CA ASP A 215 8.83 9.98 -16.71
C ASP A 215 8.22 8.67 -16.22
N ILE A 216 6.88 8.64 -16.09
CA ILE A 216 6.17 7.42 -15.80
C ILE A 216 6.02 6.61 -17.08
N MET A 217 6.82 5.55 -17.22
CA MET A 217 6.86 4.73 -18.42
C MET A 217 5.80 3.63 -18.39
N LEU A 218 4.70 3.82 -19.11
CA LEU A 218 3.55 2.91 -19.16
C LEU A 218 3.15 2.59 -20.61
N PRO A 219 2.38 1.52 -20.87
CA PRO A 219 1.69 1.32 -22.13
C PRO A 219 0.76 2.51 -22.46
N PRO A 220 0.53 2.81 -23.74
CA PRO A 220 -0.23 4.00 -24.16
C PRO A 220 -1.70 4.04 -23.70
N ASP A 221 -2.25 2.89 -23.35
CA ASP A 221 -3.63 2.71 -22.86
C ASP A 221 -3.76 2.78 -21.32
N LYS A 222 -2.63 2.87 -20.62
CA LYS A 222 -2.62 2.97 -19.15
C LYS A 222 -2.54 4.43 -18.70
N LYS A 223 -3.04 4.69 -17.48
CA LYS A 223 -3.13 6.03 -16.87
C LYS A 223 -2.62 5.99 -15.44
N PRO A 224 -1.71 6.88 -15.04
CA PRO A 224 -1.25 6.94 -13.65
C PRO A 224 -2.30 7.55 -12.72
N ILE A 225 -2.35 7.05 -11.48
CA ILE A 225 -3.16 7.61 -10.40
C ILE A 225 -2.42 7.48 -9.07
N VAL A 226 -2.53 8.50 -8.21
CA VAL A 226 -2.06 8.47 -6.82
C VAL A 226 -3.25 8.28 -5.90
N ILE A 227 -3.09 7.46 -4.85
CA ILE A 227 -4.10 7.28 -3.81
C ILE A 227 -3.51 7.54 -2.43
N SER A 228 -4.28 8.16 -1.54
CA SER A 228 -3.91 8.34 -0.14
C SER A 228 -5.07 8.03 0.80
N GLN A 229 -4.72 7.75 2.07
CA GLN A 229 -5.69 7.60 3.14
C GLN A 229 -5.35 8.55 4.26
N ASP A 230 -6.33 9.36 4.65
CA ASP A 230 -6.18 10.32 5.74
C ASP A 230 -6.58 9.69 7.09
N ASP A 231 -6.03 10.24 8.17
CA ASP A 231 -6.37 9.90 9.55
C ASP A 231 -6.11 8.44 9.94
N VAL A 232 -5.06 7.80 9.39
CA VAL A 232 -4.74 6.38 9.67
C VAL A 232 -4.18 6.20 11.10
N ASN A 233 -4.83 6.88 12.02
CA ASN A 233 -4.61 6.79 13.47
C ASN A 233 -5.62 5.88 14.14
N TYR A 234 -6.72 5.55 13.46
CA TYR A 234 -7.83 4.73 13.97
C TYR A 234 -8.29 5.27 15.33
N TYR A 235 -9.03 6.36 15.27
CA TYR A 235 -9.49 7.09 16.45
C TYR A 235 -10.31 6.20 17.38
N GLU A 236 -10.09 6.34 18.69
CA GLU A 236 -10.67 5.45 19.69
C GLU A 236 -12.20 5.48 19.65
N TYR A 237 -12.80 6.64 19.38
CA TYR A 237 -14.26 6.80 19.31
C TYR A 237 -14.92 6.00 18.16
N MET A 238 -14.15 5.55 17.16
CA MET A 238 -14.64 4.73 16.05
C MET A 238 -14.59 3.22 16.37
N THR A 239 -13.95 2.84 17.47
CA THR A 239 -13.83 1.43 17.86
C THR A 239 -15.19 0.83 18.21
N GLY A 240 -15.59 -0.22 17.47
CA GLY A 240 -16.90 -0.86 17.65
C GLY A 240 -18.02 -0.28 16.77
N ASP A 241 -17.77 0.84 16.09
CA ASP A 241 -18.73 1.49 15.17
C ASP A 241 -18.60 1.02 13.71
N GLY A 242 -18.08 -0.16 13.48
CA GLY A 242 -17.97 -0.72 12.13
C GLY A 242 -16.68 -0.38 11.42
N PHE A 243 -15.65 0.03 12.12
CA PHE A 243 -14.33 0.38 11.59
C PHE A 243 -13.23 -0.54 12.12
N ALA A 244 -12.15 -0.68 11.35
CA ALA A 244 -10.91 -1.23 11.87
C ALA A 244 -10.41 -0.37 13.05
N ARG A 245 -9.65 -0.98 13.97
CA ARG A 245 -9.06 -0.25 15.10
C ARG A 245 -7.56 -0.02 15.00
N ARG A 246 -6.86 -0.80 14.17
CA ARG A 246 -5.42 -0.63 13.91
C ARG A 246 -4.91 -1.52 12.78
N ILE A 247 -3.74 -1.17 12.23
CA ILE A 247 -2.98 -2.03 11.34
C ILE A 247 -2.18 -3.04 12.16
N VAL A 248 -2.14 -4.29 11.68
CA VAL A 248 -1.31 -5.37 12.23
C VAL A 248 -0.60 -6.09 11.10
N LEU A 249 0.37 -6.94 11.42
CA LEU A 249 0.96 -7.87 10.46
C LEU A 249 0.37 -9.27 10.65
N ASP A 250 0.01 -9.92 9.54
CA ASP A 250 -0.39 -11.31 9.58
C ASP A 250 0.81 -12.25 9.82
N LYS A 251 0.56 -13.57 9.85
CA LYS A 251 1.61 -14.60 10.04
C LYS A 251 2.70 -14.58 8.96
N ASP A 252 2.38 -14.05 7.78
CA ASP A 252 3.25 -13.98 6.62
C ASP A 252 3.89 -12.58 6.45
N ASN A 253 3.79 -11.72 7.50
CA ASN A 253 4.22 -10.33 7.53
C ASN A 253 3.56 -9.44 6.46
N ASN A 254 2.30 -9.71 6.09
CA ASN A 254 1.54 -8.76 5.28
C ASN A 254 0.78 -7.79 6.19
N PRO A 255 0.74 -6.49 5.82
CA PRO A 255 -0.06 -5.53 6.56
C PRO A 255 -1.55 -5.84 6.35
N THR A 256 -2.26 -5.98 7.45
CA THR A 256 -3.69 -6.21 7.52
C THR A 256 -4.26 -5.37 8.67
N THR A 257 -5.53 -5.52 8.98
CA THR A 257 -6.16 -4.77 10.07
C THR A 257 -6.82 -5.69 11.08
N GLU A 258 -7.11 -5.17 12.26
CA GLU A 258 -7.99 -5.83 13.21
C GLU A 258 -9.19 -4.95 13.54
N MET A 259 -10.30 -5.58 13.85
CA MET A 259 -11.56 -4.94 14.17
C MET A 259 -12.17 -5.57 15.44
N VAL A 260 -12.81 -4.76 16.26
CA VAL A 260 -13.59 -5.23 17.41
C VAL A 260 -15.00 -5.57 16.93
N MET A 261 -15.40 -6.82 17.14
CA MET A 261 -16.70 -7.31 16.76
C MET A 261 -17.76 -7.00 17.84
N GLU A 262 -19.04 -7.21 17.53
CA GLU A 262 -20.17 -6.95 18.44
C GLU A 262 -20.08 -7.74 19.77
N ASP A 263 -19.56 -8.96 19.71
CA ASP A 263 -19.35 -9.82 20.87
C ASP A 263 -18.10 -9.44 21.71
N GLY A 264 -17.42 -8.35 21.34
CA GLY A 264 -16.18 -7.90 21.95
C GLY A 264 -14.94 -8.67 21.50
N SER A 265 -15.07 -9.69 20.66
CA SER A 265 -13.92 -10.39 20.10
C SER A 265 -13.17 -9.50 19.11
N VAL A 266 -11.87 -9.78 18.92
CA VAL A 266 -11.04 -9.09 17.94
C VAL A 266 -10.79 -10.02 16.78
N ARG A 267 -11.05 -9.57 15.56
CA ARG A 267 -10.77 -10.32 14.34
C ARG A 267 -9.77 -9.59 13.48
N VAL A 268 -8.88 -10.37 12.86
CA VAL A 268 -7.92 -9.87 11.85
C VAL A 268 -8.52 -10.11 10.47
N GLY A 269 -8.43 -9.11 9.59
CA GLY A 269 -8.99 -9.20 8.23
C GLY A 269 -8.80 -7.91 7.43
N ASP A 270 -9.41 -7.92 6.26
CA ASP A 270 -9.30 -6.84 5.25
C ASP A 270 -10.35 -5.75 5.52
N TYR A 271 -10.23 -5.04 6.64
CA TYR A 271 -11.23 -4.09 7.11
C TYR A 271 -10.90 -2.62 6.79
N ASP A 272 -9.88 -2.36 5.93
CA ASP A 272 -9.51 -1.00 5.53
C ASP A 272 -8.69 -0.97 4.24
N MET A 273 -8.35 0.23 3.73
CA MET A 273 -7.67 0.47 2.47
C MET A 273 -6.37 -0.34 2.31
N VAL A 274 -5.54 -0.39 3.35
CA VAL A 274 -4.21 -1.03 3.26
C VAL A 274 -4.30 -2.50 2.85
N PRO A 275 -5.00 -3.39 3.57
CA PRO A 275 -5.10 -4.78 3.16
C PRO A 275 -5.87 -4.97 1.84
N LEU A 276 -6.84 -4.12 1.53
CA LEU A 276 -7.58 -4.22 0.26
C LEU A 276 -6.69 -3.92 -0.94
N ILE A 277 -5.83 -2.89 -0.89
CA ILE A 277 -4.85 -2.61 -1.94
C ILE A 277 -3.78 -3.72 -2.00
N GLU A 278 -3.29 -4.23 -0.87
CA GLU A 278 -2.34 -5.36 -0.87
C GLU A 278 -2.91 -6.57 -1.60
N LYS A 279 -4.17 -6.91 -1.31
CA LYS A 279 -4.88 -8.01 -1.96
C LYS A 279 -5.10 -7.73 -3.44
N PHE A 280 -5.61 -6.55 -3.80
CA PHE A 280 -5.91 -6.19 -5.18
C PHE A 280 -4.64 -6.19 -6.05
N VAL A 281 -3.54 -5.59 -5.60
CA VAL A 281 -2.27 -5.62 -6.32
C VAL A 281 -1.65 -7.01 -6.41
N LYS A 282 -1.88 -7.88 -5.42
CA LYS A 282 -1.47 -9.29 -5.51
C LYS A 282 -2.23 -10.05 -6.61
N GLU A 283 -3.52 -9.75 -6.78
CA GLU A 283 -4.39 -10.35 -7.81
C GLU A 283 -4.15 -9.70 -9.19
N HIS A 284 -3.80 -8.41 -9.21
CA HIS A 284 -3.55 -7.58 -10.39
C HIS A 284 -2.21 -6.84 -10.28
N PRO A 285 -1.06 -7.51 -10.46
CA PRO A 285 0.25 -6.87 -10.30
C PRO A 285 0.46 -5.67 -11.22
N ASP A 286 -0.16 -5.66 -12.40
CA ASP A 286 -0.11 -4.59 -13.39
C ASP A 286 -0.94 -3.34 -13.00
N PHE A 287 -1.67 -3.40 -11.88
CA PHE A 287 -2.29 -2.21 -11.27
C PHE A 287 -1.29 -1.34 -10.48
N SER A 288 -0.03 -1.77 -10.35
CA SER A 288 0.99 -1.13 -9.52
C SER A 288 2.26 -0.84 -10.31
N TYR A 289 2.59 0.42 -10.50
CA TYR A 289 3.85 0.83 -11.11
C TYR A 289 5.01 0.66 -10.14
N ARG A 290 5.95 -0.22 -10.48
CA ARG A 290 7.17 -0.48 -9.68
C ARG A 290 6.89 -0.78 -8.20
N GLY A 291 5.77 -1.43 -7.93
CA GLY A 291 5.37 -1.80 -6.57
C GLY A 291 4.68 -0.69 -5.78
N ALA A 292 4.32 0.44 -6.41
CA ALA A 292 3.57 1.51 -5.76
C ALA A 292 2.27 1.01 -5.14
N LYS A 293 1.91 1.52 -3.97
CA LYS A 293 0.66 1.22 -3.28
C LYS A 293 -0.16 2.50 -3.07
N GLY A 294 0.12 3.22 -2.03
CA GLY A 294 -0.55 4.46 -1.69
C GLY A 294 0.17 5.19 -0.57
N ILE A 295 -0.39 6.31 -0.15
CA ILE A 295 0.15 7.17 0.91
C ILE A 295 -0.74 7.02 2.15
N VAL A 296 -0.11 6.74 3.29
CA VAL A 296 -0.75 6.71 4.62
C VAL A 296 -0.46 8.01 5.34
N ALA A 297 -1.47 8.83 5.55
CA ALA A 297 -1.33 10.12 6.23
C ALA A 297 -1.70 10.02 7.72
N LEU A 298 -0.77 10.45 8.57
CA LEU A 298 -0.87 10.32 10.02
C LEU A 298 -0.94 11.69 10.69
N THR A 299 -1.95 11.87 11.54
CA THR A 299 -1.92 12.87 12.61
C THR A 299 -1.10 12.35 13.80
N GLY A 300 -1.07 13.03 14.91
CA GLY A 300 -0.29 12.58 16.07
C GLY A 300 -1.07 12.51 17.38
N TYR A 301 -2.22 13.17 17.46
CA TYR A 301 -2.89 13.40 18.75
C TYR A 301 -3.52 12.13 19.37
N GLU A 302 -3.76 11.07 18.59
CA GLU A 302 -4.18 9.75 19.10
C GLU A 302 -3.19 8.63 18.73
N GLY A 303 -1.91 8.97 18.51
CA GLY A 303 -0.87 8.01 18.18
C GLY A 303 -0.77 7.71 16.69
N ALA A 304 -0.32 6.52 16.31
CA ALA A 304 -0.08 6.12 14.91
C ALA A 304 -0.58 4.70 14.65
N LEU A 305 -1.20 4.48 13.48
CA LEU A 305 -1.67 3.18 13.00
C LEU A 305 -2.61 2.44 13.99
N GLY A 306 -3.30 3.18 14.88
CA GLY A 306 -4.18 2.62 15.91
C GLY A 306 -3.48 2.24 17.21
N TYR A 307 -2.20 2.52 17.35
CA TYR A 307 -1.42 2.35 18.57
C TYR A 307 -1.30 3.69 19.29
N ARG A 308 -1.55 3.72 20.59
CA ARG A 308 -1.58 4.95 21.39
C ARG A 308 -0.17 5.43 21.78
N THR A 309 0.66 5.64 20.75
CA THR A 309 2.06 6.08 20.89
C THR A 309 2.21 7.54 21.35
N ASN A 310 1.12 8.24 21.58
CA ASN A 310 1.05 9.58 22.16
C ASN A 310 0.86 9.57 23.70
N ASP A 311 0.49 8.42 24.28
CA ASP A 311 0.24 8.29 25.72
C ASP A 311 1.41 7.60 26.45
N ALA A 312 2.35 8.41 26.94
CA ALA A 312 3.50 7.91 27.69
C ALA A 312 3.15 7.25 29.04
N SER A 313 1.89 7.36 29.51
CA SER A 313 1.42 6.70 30.72
C SER A 313 0.89 5.29 30.47
N SER A 314 0.67 4.93 29.20
CA SER A 314 0.22 3.58 28.83
C SER A 314 1.26 2.52 29.18
N PRO A 315 0.88 1.39 29.79
CA PRO A 315 1.79 0.30 30.08
C PRO A 315 2.36 -0.37 28.80
N THR A 316 1.73 -0.15 27.65
CA THR A 316 2.17 -0.69 26.35
C THR A 316 2.95 0.32 25.51
N TYR A 317 3.16 1.56 25.99
CA TYR A 317 3.72 2.67 25.23
C TYR A 317 4.98 2.33 24.43
N GLU A 318 6.01 1.76 25.05
CA GLU A 318 7.25 1.41 24.35
C GLU A 318 7.05 0.22 23.39
N ALA A 319 6.25 -0.78 23.78
CA ALA A 319 5.92 -1.92 22.92
C ALA A 319 5.11 -1.50 21.69
N ASP A 320 4.18 -0.57 21.86
CA ASP A 320 3.38 0.00 20.77
C ASP A 320 4.26 0.75 19.75
N LYS A 321 5.23 1.55 20.23
CA LYS A 321 6.19 2.24 19.38
C LYS A 321 7.05 1.28 18.55
N GLU A 322 7.58 0.23 19.16
CA GLU A 322 8.35 -0.78 18.42
C GLU A 322 7.48 -1.56 17.42
N THR A 323 6.23 -1.82 17.77
CA THR A 323 5.25 -2.44 16.86
C THR A 323 4.98 -1.54 15.65
N VAL A 324 4.73 -0.25 15.86
CA VAL A 324 4.54 0.72 14.77
C VAL A 324 5.76 0.77 13.86
N LYS A 325 6.98 0.87 14.41
CA LYS A 325 8.21 0.88 13.61
C LYS A 325 8.34 -0.37 12.73
N LYS A 326 8.00 -1.55 13.28
CA LYS A 326 8.05 -2.81 12.54
C LYS A 326 7.03 -2.81 11.40
N ILE A 327 5.79 -2.39 11.65
CA ILE A 327 4.72 -2.32 10.65
C ILE A 327 5.12 -1.35 9.54
N VAL A 328 5.55 -0.13 9.89
CA VAL A 328 6.00 0.90 8.95
C VAL A 328 7.13 0.40 8.06
N LYS A 329 8.12 -0.29 8.64
CA LYS A 329 9.20 -0.86 7.84
C LYS A 329 8.67 -1.83 6.79
N VAL A 330 7.80 -2.77 7.19
CA VAL A 330 7.19 -3.74 6.27
C VAL A 330 6.37 -3.04 5.19
N MET A 331 5.58 -2.04 5.55
CA MET A 331 4.76 -1.28 4.60
C MET A 331 5.64 -0.52 3.60
N LYS A 332 6.69 0.16 4.05
CA LYS A 332 7.64 0.86 3.16
C LYS A 332 8.34 -0.12 2.20
N ASP A 333 8.77 -1.27 2.71
CA ASP A 333 9.40 -2.33 1.89
C ASP A 333 8.43 -2.88 0.81
N LYS A 334 7.12 -2.78 1.05
CA LYS A 334 6.05 -3.19 0.12
C LYS A 334 5.55 -2.07 -0.80
N GLY A 335 6.13 -0.88 -0.72
CA GLY A 335 5.83 0.23 -1.64
C GLY A 335 4.85 1.28 -1.11
N TRP A 336 4.47 1.23 0.16
CA TRP A 336 3.69 2.28 0.82
C TRP A 336 4.53 3.51 1.12
N GLU A 337 3.92 4.68 0.95
CA GLU A 337 4.47 5.98 1.37
C GLU A 337 3.74 6.46 2.62
N PHE A 338 4.39 7.32 3.40
CA PHE A 338 3.81 7.91 4.60
C PHE A 338 3.85 9.43 4.48
N ALA A 339 2.87 10.10 5.08
CA ALA A 339 2.77 11.54 5.07
C ALA A 339 2.46 12.11 6.45
N SER A 340 2.88 13.34 6.70
CA SER A 340 2.36 14.15 7.80
C SER A 340 0.96 14.66 7.47
N HIS A 341 0.02 14.51 8.43
CA HIS A 341 -1.29 15.12 8.39
C HIS A 341 -1.45 16.16 9.52
N SER A 342 -0.39 16.90 9.83
CA SER A 342 -0.15 17.71 11.02
C SER A 342 -0.29 16.92 12.33
N TYR A 343 0.16 17.44 13.46
CA TYR A 343 -0.03 16.75 14.73
C TYR A 343 -1.49 16.78 15.19
N GLY A 344 -2.06 17.96 15.20
CA GLY A 344 -3.35 18.23 15.85
C GLY A 344 -4.53 18.36 14.90
N HIS A 345 -4.39 17.98 13.62
CA HIS A 345 -5.44 18.05 12.60
C HIS A 345 -6.14 19.42 12.59
N ARG A 346 -5.37 20.50 12.34
CA ARG A 346 -5.88 21.89 12.36
C ARG A 346 -5.87 22.50 10.97
N ASP A 347 -6.74 23.50 10.78
CA ASP A 347 -6.76 24.36 9.61
C ASP A 347 -5.43 25.13 9.51
N MET A 348 -4.52 24.63 8.66
CA MET A 348 -3.16 25.16 8.52
C MET A 348 -3.15 26.53 7.80
N GLY A 349 -4.18 26.83 7.02
CA GLY A 349 -4.35 28.14 6.41
C GLY A 349 -4.56 29.24 7.47
N LYS A 350 -5.39 28.97 8.48
CA LYS A 350 -5.65 29.90 9.59
C LYS A 350 -4.63 29.80 10.72
N ALA A 351 -3.85 28.72 10.79
CA ALA A 351 -2.85 28.52 11.83
C ALA A 351 -1.81 29.66 11.82
N THR A 352 -1.40 30.11 13.01
CA THR A 352 -0.30 31.06 13.12
C THR A 352 1.05 30.34 12.87
N TYR A 353 2.07 31.08 12.46
CA TYR A 353 3.43 30.55 12.34
C TYR A 353 3.89 29.82 13.62
N LYS A 354 3.70 30.43 14.80
CA LYS A 354 4.06 29.81 16.08
C LYS A 354 3.34 28.47 16.32
N PHE A 355 2.08 28.38 15.89
CA PHE A 355 1.33 27.12 15.98
C PHE A 355 1.91 26.09 15.00
N THR A 356 2.15 26.46 13.74
CA THR A 356 2.73 25.58 12.73
C THR A 356 4.05 25.00 13.21
N VAL A 357 4.96 25.82 13.74
CA VAL A 357 6.22 25.35 14.32
C VAL A 357 5.99 24.31 15.41
N LYS A 358 5.16 24.64 16.41
CA LYS A 358 4.90 23.71 17.53
C LYS A 358 4.26 22.39 17.10
N ASP A 359 3.32 22.47 16.19
CA ASP A 359 2.58 21.32 15.68
C ASP A 359 3.50 20.38 14.88
N THR A 360 4.32 20.96 14.00
CA THR A 360 5.29 20.22 13.18
C THR A 360 6.38 19.60 14.05
N ASP A 361 6.99 20.35 14.98
CA ASP A 361 8.01 19.82 15.88
C ASP A 361 7.48 18.63 16.70
N ARG A 362 6.22 18.75 17.14
CA ARG A 362 5.60 17.67 17.89
C ARG A 362 5.33 16.46 17.02
N TRP A 363 4.86 16.66 15.80
CA TRP A 363 4.63 15.58 14.85
C TRP A 363 5.93 14.84 14.53
N GLU A 364 7.00 15.56 14.21
CA GLU A 364 8.32 14.97 13.94
C GLU A 364 8.83 14.15 15.13
N LYS A 365 8.65 14.67 16.34
CA LYS A 365 9.08 13.98 17.55
C LYS A 365 8.27 12.72 17.86
N GLU A 366 6.95 12.77 17.73
CA GLU A 366 6.05 11.71 18.22
C GLU A 366 5.63 10.74 17.11
N VAL A 367 5.57 11.16 15.85
CA VAL A 367 5.20 10.35 14.70
C VAL A 367 6.38 10.13 13.76
N GLY A 368 7.05 11.21 13.33
CA GLY A 368 8.21 11.15 12.43
C GLY A 368 9.31 10.22 12.96
N SER A 369 9.56 10.25 14.29
CA SER A 369 10.53 9.34 14.94
C SER A 369 10.16 7.84 14.85
N LEU A 370 8.90 7.52 14.60
CA LEU A 370 8.42 6.13 14.46
C LEU A 370 8.42 5.68 13.02
N ILE A 371 7.97 6.55 12.11
CA ILE A 371 7.85 6.20 10.70
C ILE A 371 9.15 6.44 9.92
N GLY A 372 10.12 7.15 10.50
CA GLY A 372 11.30 7.64 9.80
C GLY A 372 10.99 8.83 8.88
N PRO A 373 11.99 9.36 8.16
CA PRO A 373 11.82 10.55 7.34
C PRO A 373 10.68 10.39 6.32
N THR A 374 9.91 11.45 6.17
CA THR A 374 8.99 11.67 5.05
C THR A 374 9.06 13.12 4.60
N ASP A 375 8.88 13.33 3.31
CA ASP A 375 8.86 14.65 2.67
C ASP A 375 7.46 15.05 2.18
N ILE A 376 6.42 14.26 2.51
CA ILE A 376 5.05 14.49 2.10
C ILE A 376 4.26 15.12 3.25
N TYR A 377 3.64 16.28 2.99
CA TYR A 377 2.73 16.97 3.90
C TYR A 377 1.33 17.05 3.29
N ILE A 378 0.37 16.39 3.91
CA ILE A 378 -1.04 16.41 3.52
C ILE A 378 -1.79 17.34 4.47
N PHE A 379 -2.39 18.40 3.92
CA PHE A 379 -3.07 19.42 4.73
C PHE A 379 -4.40 18.89 5.28
N PRO A 380 -4.62 19.00 6.62
CA PRO A 380 -5.93 18.76 7.22
C PRO A 380 -7.02 19.60 6.56
N TYR A 381 -8.20 19.02 6.38
CA TYR A 381 -9.33 19.62 5.65
C TYR A 381 -8.99 20.02 4.21
N GLY A 382 -7.84 19.62 3.69
CA GLY A 382 -7.31 20.06 2.40
C GLY A 382 -6.95 21.55 2.32
N ILE A 383 -6.91 22.25 3.46
CA ILE A 383 -6.67 23.70 3.51
C ILE A 383 -5.17 23.99 3.57
N ASP A 384 -4.66 24.49 2.46
CA ASP A 384 -3.26 24.86 2.28
C ASP A 384 -2.86 26.05 3.17
N ILE A 385 -1.55 26.15 3.46
CA ILE A 385 -0.95 27.26 4.24
C ILE A 385 -1.02 28.62 3.53
N GLU A 386 -1.03 28.60 2.20
CA GLU A 386 -1.22 29.77 1.35
C GLU A 386 -2.32 29.52 0.33
N THR A 387 -3.19 30.51 0.18
CA THR A 387 -4.30 30.40 -0.75
C THR A 387 -3.82 30.40 -2.18
N THR A 388 -4.14 29.33 -2.89
CA THR A 388 -4.16 29.22 -4.35
C THR A 388 -2.83 29.27 -5.11
N MET A 389 -2.89 28.89 -6.29
CA MET A 389 -2.01 28.79 -7.46
C MET A 389 -0.77 29.72 -7.56
N GLY A 390 -0.44 30.48 -6.52
CA GLY A 390 0.78 31.25 -6.41
C GLY A 390 1.97 30.42 -5.92
N HIS A 391 3.13 31.03 -5.92
CA HIS A 391 4.32 30.47 -5.29
C HIS A 391 4.23 30.61 -3.77
N TYR A 392 4.68 29.60 -3.06
CA TYR A 392 4.85 29.71 -1.62
C TYR A 392 5.89 30.77 -1.26
N SER A 393 5.59 31.56 -0.23
CA SER A 393 6.46 32.65 0.23
C SER A 393 6.37 32.93 1.73
N SER A 394 5.54 32.20 2.47
CA SER A 394 5.30 32.45 3.89
C SER A 394 6.36 31.82 4.79
N ASP A 395 6.55 32.41 5.97
CA ASP A 395 7.38 31.83 7.04
C ASP A 395 6.93 30.40 7.40
N LYS A 396 5.63 30.07 7.24
CA LYS A 396 5.10 28.71 7.47
C LYS A 396 5.69 27.74 6.46
N PHE A 397 5.71 28.11 5.18
CA PHE A 397 6.32 27.30 4.12
C PHE A 397 7.81 27.07 4.39
N GLU A 398 8.56 28.15 4.65
CA GLU A 398 10.00 28.06 4.94
C GLU A 398 10.28 27.11 6.11
N TYR A 399 9.41 27.13 7.13
CA TYR A 399 9.56 26.22 8.26
C TYR A 399 9.29 24.76 7.88
N LEU A 400 8.20 24.48 7.15
CA LEU A 400 7.88 23.13 6.70
C LEU A 400 8.97 22.59 5.77
N LYS A 401 9.51 23.42 4.88
CA LYS A 401 10.67 23.08 4.04
C LYS A 401 11.89 22.71 4.87
N LYS A 402 12.21 23.53 5.87
CA LYS A 402 13.33 23.26 6.78
C LYS A 402 13.13 21.98 7.58
N SER A 403 11.89 21.60 7.86
CA SER A 403 11.52 20.34 8.52
C SER A 403 11.60 19.13 7.61
N GLY A 404 11.87 19.31 6.30
CA GLY A 404 12.10 18.22 5.35
C GLY A 404 10.94 17.96 4.40
N PHE A 405 9.84 18.72 4.46
CA PHE A 405 8.71 18.53 3.57
C PHE A 405 8.94 19.19 2.21
N ASP A 406 8.73 18.41 1.16
CA ASP A 406 8.92 18.83 -0.23
C ASP A 406 7.61 18.73 -1.05
N TYR A 407 6.71 17.81 -0.69
CA TYR A 407 5.43 17.61 -1.36
C TYR A 407 4.28 18.08 -0.48
N PHE A 408 3.45 18.99 -1.02
CA PHE A 408 2.36 19.64 -0.29
C PHE A 408 1.03 19.33 -0.97
N CYS A 409 0.13 18.63 -0.27
CA CYS A 409 -1.11 18.12 -0.84
C CYS A 409 -2.33 18.76 -0.18
N GLY A 410 -3.03 19.62 -0.94
CA GLY A 410 -4.31 20.21 -0.57
C GLY A 410 -5.49 19.50 -1.21
N VAL A 411 -6.70 20.04 -1.12
CA VAL A 411 -7.91 19.53 -1.78
C VAL A 411 -8.43 20.52 -2.80
N PHE A 412 -8.78 19.99 -3.98
CA PHE A 412 -9.46 20.76 -5.03
C PHE A 412 -10.38 19.86 -5.87
N LYS A 413 -11.30 20.47 -6.60
CA LYS A 413 -12.32 19.76 -7.40
C LYS A 413 -11.76 19.08 -8.66
N ALA A 414 -10.55 19.38 -9.07
CA ALA A 414 -9.89 18.88 -10.28
C ALA A 414 -8.42 18.59 -10.02
N PRO A 415 -7.78 17.69 -10.78
CA PRO A 415 -6.36 17.49 -10.74
C PRO A 415 -5.61 18.80 -11.03
N TRP A 416 -4.56 19.04 -10.28
CA TRP A 416 -3.63 20.15 -10.49
C TRP A 416 -2.31 19.84 -9.80
N ILE A 417 -1.21 20.16 -10.45
CA ILE A 417 0.13 20.02 -9.91
C ILE A 417 0.95 21.29 -10.20
N GLN A 418 1.81 21.64 -9.28
CA GLN A 418 2.80 22.69 -9.45
C GLN A 418 4.17 22.13 -9.06
N VAL A 419 5.05 21.98 -10.03
CA VAL A 419 6.44 21.55 -9.82
C VAL A 419 7.30 22.79 -9.82
N GLN A 420 7.89 23.13 -8.68
CA GLN A 420 8.80 24.25 -8.48
C GLN A 420 10.23 23.74 -8.33
N LYS A 421 11.18 24.65 -8.29
CA LYS A 421 12.59 24.27 -8.15
C LYS A 421 12.86 23.39 -6.92
N ASP A 422 12.19 23.70 -5.81
CA ASP A 422 12.49 23.15 -4.49
C ASP A 422 11.28 22.52 -3.78
N TYR A 423 10.09 22.51 -4.41
CA TYR A 423 8.89 21.87 -3.87
C TYR A 423 7.91 21.43 -4.97
N VAL A 424 7.00 20.56 -4.59
CA VAL A 424 5.86 20.11 -5.40
C VAL A 424 4.57 20.37 -4.63
N ARG A 425 3.54 20.91 -5.30
CA ARG A 425 2.17 20.97 -4.79
C ARG A 425 1.28 20.13 -5.66
N MET A 426 0.43 19.31 -5.05
CA MET A 426 -0.53 18.48 -5.77
C MET A 426 -1.89 18.52 -5.10
N THR A 427 -2.96 18.74 -5.88
CA THR A 427 -4.31 18.71 -5.34
C THR A 427 -4.85 17.30 -5.30
N ARG A 428 -5.66 17.01 -4.27
CA ARG A 428 -6.34 15.75 -4.06
C ARG A 428 -7.85 15.92 -4.21
N ARG A 429 -8.53 14.86 -4.63
CA ARG A 429 -9.98 14.79 -4.75
C ARG A 429 -10.53 13.79 -3.73
N PRO A 430 -11.46 14.20 -2.83
CA PRO A 430 -12.09 13.25 -1.90
C PRO A 430 -12.95 12.26 -2.68
N VAL A 431 -12.92 11.02 -2.19
CA VAL A 431 -13.83 9.97 -2.63
C VAL A 431 -14.56 9.49 -1.39
N ASP A 432 -15.61 10.19 -1.01
CA ASP A 432 -16.38 10.01 0.21
C ASP A 432 -17.89 10.19 -0.07
N GLY A 433 -18.71 10.00 0.94
CA GLY A 433 -20.16 10.12 0.78
C GLY A 433 -20.58 11.50 0.28
N GLN A 434 -19.97 12.58 0.76
CA GLN A 434 -20.28 13.93 0.29
C GLN A 434 -19.93 14.10 -1.18
N ALA A 435 -18.74 13.68 -1.60
CA ALA A 435 -18.31 13.79 -2.99
C ALA A 435 -19.21 12.98 -3.93
N MET A 436 -19.59 11.76 -3.52
CA MET A 436 -20.44 10.87 -4.34
C MET A 436 -21.89 11.35 -4.43
N LEU A 437 -22.46 11.85 -3.34
CA LEU A 437 -23.91 12.14 -3.26
C LEU A 437 -24.25 13.62 -3.52
N GLU A 438 -23.36 14.56 -3.15
CA GLU A 438 -23.60 16.00 -3.32
C GLU A 438 -22.86 16.57 -4.54
N PHE A 439 -21.68 16.04 -4.89
CA PHE A 439 -20.85 16.56 -5.98
C PHE A 439 -20.40 15.48 -6.98
N PRO A 440 -21.32 14.61 -7.47
CA PRO A 440 -20.96 13.48 -8.33
C PRO A 440 -20.24 13.89 -9.61
N GLU A 441 -20.49 15.11 -10.10
CA GLU A 441 -19.82 15.65 -11.29
C GLU A 441 -18.29 15.78 -11.14
N ARG A 442 -17.78 15.79 -9.90
CA ARG A 442 -16.34 15.85 -9.62
C ARG A 442 -15.65 14.52 -9.77
N LEU A 443 -16.38 13.42 -9.85
CA LEU A 443 -15.84 12.05 -9.87
C LEU A 443 -16.19 11.28 -11.15
N LYS A 444 -17.06 11.83 -12.02
CA LYS A 444 -17.57 11.16 -13.23
C LYS A 444 -16.50 10.81 -14.28
N ASP A 445 -15.35 11.42 -14.22
CA ASP A 445 -14.18 11.11 -15.06
C ASP A 445 -13.41 9.87 -14.57
N LEU A 446 -13.64 9.45 -13.32
CA LEU A 446 -13.03 8.29 -12.68
C LEU A 446 -14.00 7.14 -12.48
N PHE A 447 -15.29 7.45 -12.21
CA PHE A 447 -16.23 6.47 -11.68
C PHE A 447 -17.63 6.58 -12.29
N ASP A 448 -18.24 5.42 -12.54
CA ASP A 448 -19.69 5.29 -12.64
C ASP A 448 -20.27 5.08 -11.23
N LEU A 449 -20.68 6.19 -10.61
CA LEU A 449 -21.19 6.17 -9.24
C LEU A 449 -22.50 5.39 -9.08
N SER A 450 -23.23 5.13 -10.18
CA SER A 450 -24.49 4.37 -10.12
C SER A 450 -24.31 2.91 -9.70
N THR A 451 -23.11 2.37 -9.87
CA THR A 451 -22.75 1.00 -9.47
C THR A 451 -21.89 0.96 -8.21
N ILE A 452 -21.34 2.10 -7.78
CA ILE A 452 -20.43 2.18 -6.62
C ILE A 452 -21.21 2.40 -5.33
N ILE A 453 -22.17 3.36 -5.31
CA ILE A 453 -22.83 3.79 -4.07
C ILE A 453 -23.48 2.61 -3.37
N ASP A 454 -23.05 2.37 -2.12
CA ASP A 454 -23.55 1.28 -1.29
C ASP A 454 -25.01 1.50 -0.92
N ALA A 455 -25.84 0.51 -1.19
CA ALA A 455 -27.28 0.55 -0.87
C ALA A 455 -27.56 0.65 0.64
N ALA A 456 -26.58 0.35 1.50
CA ALA A 456 -26.68 0.50 2.94
C ALA A 456 -26.49 1.95 3.41
N ARG A 457 -26.08 2.88 2.54
CA ARG A 457 -25.96 4.29 2.93
C ARG A 457 -27.30 4.88 3.31
N PRO A 458 -27.38 5.66 4.41
CA PRO A 458 -28.55 6.46 4.72
C PRO A 458 -28.87 7.46 3.61
N GLU A 459 -30.15 7.85 3.53
CA GLU A 459 -30.54 8.94 2.64
C GLU A 459 -29.71 10.20 2.93
N TRP A 460 -29.37 10.92 1.84
CA TRP A 460 -28.58 12.14 1.95
C TRP A 460 -29.41 13.28 2.54
N GLU A 461 -29.10 13.67 3.75
CA GLU A 461 -29.72 14.85 4.38
C GLU A 461 -28.98 16.13 3.96
N LYS A 462 -29.68 17.00 3.19
CA LYS A 462 -29.16 18.31 2.76
C LYS A 462 -29.09 19.31 3.90
#